data_234fc1f2e56f229d7e523207e91931cd
#
_entry.id   234fc1f2e56f229d7e523207e91931cd
#
_cell.length_a   1.000
_cell.length_b   1.000
_cell.length_c   1.000
_cell.angle_alpha   90.00
_cell.angle_beta   90.00
_cell.angle_gamma   90.00
#
_symmetry.space_group_name_H-M   'P 1'
#
loop_
_entity.id
_entity.type
_entity.pdbx_description
1 polymer ?
#
loop_
_entity_poly.entity_id
_entity_poly.type
_entity_poly.pdbx_seq_one_letter_code
_entity_poly.pdbx_strand_id
1 'polypeptide(L)'
;MDVSTGRSMGDSGEERSIQERLYPQLTCFGCGHANTAGLRLRSYAGQGGVTATFLGRPEHDNGLGYLNGGIICTVLDCHSAAAVTLEAHRRGWPPAAGAALPYVTAGLDVRFLRPTPLFEALELLATITAADESQMTADVEIRWDGKSRAFAVAHWKRWRVRRPTPH
;
A
#
# COMPACT_ATOMS: atom_id res chain seq x y z
N MET A 1 25.50 47.52 -15.83
CA MET A 1 24.27 46.87 -16.26
C MET A 1 24.30 45.46 -15.65
N ASP A 2 23.63 45.34 -14.54
CA ASP A 2 23.65 44.14 -13.69
C ASP A 2 22.40 43.33 -14.02
N VAL A 3 22.58 42.12 -14.54
CA VAL A 3 21.46 41.21 -14.87
C VAL A 3 21.41 40.18 -13.80
N SER A 4 20.64 40.50 -12.73
CA SER A 4 20.28 39.57 -11.69
C SER A 4 19.42 38.41 -12.27
N THR A 5 20.03 37.25 -12.46
CA THR A 5 19.31 36.02 -12.75
C THR A 5 18.67 35.49 -11.45
N GLY A 6 17.37 35.76 -11.31
CA GLY A 6 16.54 35.15 -10.27
C GLY A 6 16.53 33.63 -10.40
N ARG A 7 17.20 32.95 -9.49
CA ARG A 7 16.96 31.50 -9.24
C ARG A 7 15.57 31.35 -8.67
N SER A 8 14.67 30.82 -9.46
CA SER A 8 13.42 30.23 -9.01
C SER A 8 13.77 29.15 -7.99
N MET A 9 13.43 29.35 -6.73
CA MET A 9 13.43 28.32 -5.70
C MET A 9 12.35 27.31 -6.10
N GLY A 10 12.77 26.17 -6.66
CA GLY A 10 11.89 25.05 -6.94
C GLY A 10 11.20 24.62 -5.66
N ASP A 11 9.89 24.65 -5.70
CA ASP A 11 9.01 23.96 -4.79
C ASP A 11 9.48 22.50 -4.66
N SER A 12 10.03 22.13 -3.51
CA SER A 12 10.36 20.75 -3.17
C SER A 12 9.03 20.01 -2.94
N GLY A 13 8.32 19.74 -4.04
CA GLY A 13 7.10 18.97 -4.06
C GLY A 13 7.40 17.57 -3.58
N GLU A 14 7.28 17.35 -2.28
CA GLU A 14 7.27 16.02 -1.69
C GLU A 14 6.21 15.20 -2.41
N GLU A 15 6.61 14.13 -3.10
CA GLU A 15 5.70 13.33 -3.92
C GLU A 15 4.64 12.74 -3.01
N ARG A 16 3.36 13.12 -3.22
CA ARG A 16 2.24 12.64 -2.41
C ARG A 16 2.00 11.16 -2.69
N SER A 17 1.87 10.38 -1.62
CA SER A 17 1.56 8.94 -1.69
C SER A 17 0.22 8.67 -2.39
N ILE A 18 0.04 7.44 -2.86
CA ILE A 18 -1.23 6.97 -3.44
C ILE A 18 -2.37 7.14 -2.44
N GLN A 19 -2.13 6.87 -1.15
CA GLN A 19 -3.09 7.03 -0.07
C GLN A 19 -3.59 8.48 0.06
N GLU A 20 -2.67 9.44 0.04
CA GLU A 20 -3.00 10.87 0.17
C GLU A 20 -3.71 11.43 -1.05
N ARG A 21 -3.45 10.84 -2.22
CA ARG A 21 -4.03 11.30 -3.49
C ARG A 21 -5.40 10.71 -3.76
N LEU A 22 -5.58 9.40 -3.52
CA LEU A 22 -6.74 8.67 -4.01
C LEU A 22 -7.77 8.37 -2.90
N TYR A 23 -7.34 8.23 -1.63
CA TYR A 23 -8.23 7.92 -0.52
C TYR A 23 -7.79 8.55 0.82
N PRO A 24 -7.64 9.91 0.87
CA PRO A 24 -7.08 10.60 2.03
C PRO A 24 -7.89 10.46 3.31
N GLN A 25 -9.19 10.12 3.21
CA GLN A 25 -10.09 9.98 4.36
C GLN A 25 -10.16 8.56 4.92
N LEU A 26 -9.42 7.61 4.31
CA LEU A 26 -9.44 6.22 4.77
C LEU A 26 -8.83 6.09 6.17
N THR A 27 -9.51 5.34 7.05
CA THR A 27 -9.10 5.08 8.44
C THR A 27 -8.51 3.68 8.65
N CYS A 28 -8.10 3.00 7.57
CA CYS A 28 -7.50 1.67 7.64
C CYS A 28 -6.31 1.64 8.61
N PHE A 29 -6.21 0.59 9.43
CA PHE A 29 -5.10 0.41 10.38
C PHE A 29 -3.73 0.38 9.68
N GLY A 30 -3.61 -0.29 8.53
CA GLY A 30 -2.31 -0.43 7.85
C GLY A 30 -1.91 0.81 7.06
N CYS A 31 -2.81 1.39 6.26
CA CYS A 31 -2.46 2.45 5.31
C CYS A 31 -3.32 3.72 5.39
N GLY A 32 -4.28 3.78 6.30
CA GLY A 32 -5.19 4.92 6.41
C GLY A 32 -4.46 6.23 6.71
N HIS A 33 -4.59 7.21 5.83
CA HIS A 33 -4.00 8.54 6.05
C HIS A 33 -4.65 9.23 7.24
N ALA A 34 -5.95 9.06 7.42
CA ALA A 34 -6.71 9.66 8.51
C ALA A 34 -6.57 8.93 9.87
N ASN A 35 -5.96 7.73 9.91
CA ASN A 35 -5.74 6.99 11.15
C ASN A 35 -4.35 7.26 11.72
N THR A 36 -4.25 8.11 12.74
CA THR A 36 -2.98 8.45 13.40
C THR A 36 -2.42 7.33 14.27
N ALA A 37 -3.26 6.38 14.70
CA ALA A 37 -2.86 5.22 15.53
C ALA A 37 -2.45 4.00 14.69
N GLY A 38 -2.59 4.05 13.35
CA GLY A 38 -2.25 2.96 12.46
C GLY A 38 -0.77 2.92 12.05
N LEU A 39 -0.44 1.98 11.17
CA LEU A 39 0.92 1.85 10.62
C LEU A 39 1.26 2.99 9.66
N ARG A 40 0.26 3.61 9.04
CA ARG A 40 0.38 4.75 8.11
C ARG A 40 1.32 4.48 6.93
N LEU A 41 1.27 3.26 6.39
CA LEU A 41 2.05 2.90 5.22
C LEU A 41 1.79 3.88 4.07
N ARG A 42 2.85 4.33 3.42
CA ARG A 42 2.82 5.22 2.25
C ARG A 42 3.40 4.51 1.05
N SER A 43 2.63 4.48 -0.02
CA SER A 43 2.97 3.79 -1.26
C SER A 43 3.02 4.77 -2.42
N TYR A 44 3.96 4.58 -3.33
CA TYR A 44 4.26 5.48 -4.43
C TYR A 44 4.31 4.72 -5.76
N ALA A 45 3.91 5.37 -6.83
CA ALA A 45 4.08 4.80 -8.16
C ALA A 45 5.59 4.77 -8.51
N GLY A 46 6.08 3.62 -8.96
CA GLY A 46 7.49 3.44 -9.32
C GLY A 46 7.66 2.71 -10.64
N GLN A 47 8.90 2.55 -11.08
CA GLN A 47 9.22 1.70 -12.23
C GLN A 47 8.98 0.25 -11.85
N GLY A 48 8.18 -0.45 -12.66
CA GLY A 48 7.86 -1.86 -12.45
C GLY A 48 6.75 -2.15 -11.43
N GLY A 49 6.10 -1.12 -10.85
CA GLY A 49 5.01 -1.33 -9.92
C GLY A 49 4.80 -0.20 -8.93
N VAL A 50 4.30 -0.53 -7.75
CA VAL A 50 4.14 0.38 -6.62
C VAL A 50 5.18 0.05 -5.57
N THR A 51 5.87 1.06 -5.06
CA THR A 51 6.94 0.92 -4.08
C THR A 51 6.58 1.58 -2.75
N ALA A 52 7.18 1.11 -1.66
CA ALA A 52 7.10 1.73 -0.35
C ALA A 52 8.33 1.38 0.48
N THR A 53 8.53 2.13 1.56
CA THR A 53 9.44 1.76 2.63
C THR A 53 8.66 1.64 3.92
N PHE A 54 8.89 0.57 4.68
CA PHE A 54 8.28 0.36 5.99
C PHE A 54 9.37 0.20 7.05
N LEU A 55 9.21 0.91 8.16
CA LEU A 55 10.06 0.80 9.34
C LEU A 55 9.22 0.29 10.51
N GLY A 56 9.62 -0.84 11.10
CA GLY A 56 8.95 -1.37 12.29
C GLY A 56 9.17 -0.47 13.51
N ARG A 57 8.28 -0.61 14.50
CA ARG A 57 8.35 0.04 15.81
C ARG A 57 8.44 -1.03 16.89
N PRO A 58 8.86 -0.69 18.14
CA PRO A 58 8.99 -1.67 19.22
C PRO A 58 7.75 -2.54 19.45
N GLU A 59 6.55 -1.95 19.35
CA GLU A 59 5.29 -2.66 19.52
C GLU A 59 4.95 -3.63 18.37
N HIS A 60 5.73 -3.64 17.30
CA HIS A 60 5.58 -4.58 16.19
C HIS A 60 6.44 -5.84 16.35
N ASP A 61 7.12 -6.02 17.49
CA ASP A 61 7.95 -7.18 17.77
C ASP A 61 7.10 -8.46 17.90
N ASN A 62 7.64 -9.57 17.41
CA ASN A 62 7.07 -10.91 17.56
C ASN A 62 7.47 -11.58 18.90
N GLY A 63 8.19 -10.89 19.79
CA GLY A 63 8.76 -11.40 21.02
C GLY A 63 10.13 -12.08 20.85
N LEU A 64 10.68 -12.10 19.63
CA LEU A 64 11.99 -12.69 19.31
C LEU A 64 12.94 -11.66 18.65
N GLY A 65 12.59 -10.37 18.64
CA GLY A 65 13.38 -9.31 18.02
C GLY A 65 13.18 -9.16 16.50
N TYR A 66 12.13 -9.75 15.95
CA TYR A 66 11.77 -9.65 14.53
C TYR A 66 10.38 -9.04 14.35
N LEU A 67 10.10 -8.57 13.15
CA LEU A 67 8.79 -8.04 12.79
C LEU A 67 7.72 -9.15 12.90
N ASN A 68 6.62 -8.84 13.61
CA ASN A 68 5.49 -9.75 13.81
C ASN A 68 4.82 -10.15 12.48
N GLY A 69 4.47 -11.44 12.35
CA GLY A 69 3.86 -11.98 11.14
C GLY A 69 2.51 -11.34 10.77
N GLY A 70 1.70 -10.94 11.77
CA GLY A 70 0.46 -10.20 11.52
C GLY A 70 0.70 -8.80 10.97
N ILE A 71 1.75 -8.11 11.43
CA ILE A 71 2.19 -6.82 10.87
C ILE A 71 2.67 -7.01 9.43
N ILE A 72 3.45 -8.05 9.15
CA ILE A 72 3.88 -8.40 7.79
C ILE A 72 2.66 -8.59 6.88
N CYS A 73 1.66 -9.38 7.30
CA CYS A 73 0.42 -9.58 6.54
C CYS A 73 -0.31 -8.26 6.28
N THR A 74 -0.44 -7.40 7.31
CA THR A 74 -1.07 -6.07 7.18
C THR A 74 -0.33 -5.18 6.17
N VAL A 75 0.99 -5.18 6.21
CA VAL A 75 1.82 -4.38 5.30
C VAL A 75 1.69 -4.88 3.86
N LEU A 76 1.74 -6.21 3.64
CA LEU A 76 1.55 -6.82 2.32
C LEU A 76 0.15 -6.53 1.75
N ASP A 77 -0.90 -6.71 2.55
CA ASP A 77 -2.29 -6.42 2.19
C ASP A 77 -2.44 -4.95 1.78
N CYS A 78 -2.06 -4.03 2.64
CA CYS A 78 -2.20 -2.59 2.40
C CYS A 78 -1.34 -2.07 1.25
N HIS A 79 -0.16 -2.66 1.02
CA HIS A 79 0.68 -2.27 -0.11
C HIS A 79 0.09 -2.76 -1.44
N SER A 80 -0.46 -3.98 -1.49
CA SER A 80 -1.21 -4.47 -2.65
C SER A 80 -2.49 -3.66 -2.90
N ALA A 81 -3.18 -3.18 -1.84
CA ALA A 81 -4.32 -2.26 -1.96
C ALA A 81 -3.97 -0.98 -2.72
N ALA A 82 -2.80 -0.41 -2.44
CA ALA A 82 -2.34 0.79 -3.13
C ALA A 82 -2.12 0.53 -4.63
N ALA A 83 -1.51 -0.63 -4.99
CA ALA A 83 -1.31 -1.01 -6.38
C ALA A 83 -2.64 -1.22 -7.11
N VAL A 84 -3.58 -1.95 -6.50
CA VAL A 84 -4.93 -2.20 -7.05
C VAL A 84 -5.72 -0.90 -7.22
N THR A 85 -5.67 0.00 -6.23
CA THR A 85 -6.39 1.28 -6.31
C THR A 85 -5.80 2.21 -7.38
N LEU A 86 -4.48 2.24 -7.50
CA LEU A 86 -3.80 2.99 -8.57
C LEU A 86 -4.16 2.44 -9.95
N GLU A 87 -4.17 1.12 -10.13
CA GLU A 87 -4.54 0.47 -11.39
C GLU A 87 -6.02 0.72 -11.74
N ALA A 88 -6.92 0.61 -10.76
CA ALA A 88 -8.33 0.95 -10.93
C ALA A 88 -8.51 2.41 -11.38
N HIS A 89 -7.77 3.33 -10.76
CA HIS A 89 -7.79 4.74 -11.14
C HIS A 89 -7.32 4.95 -12.58
N ARG A 90 -6.22 4.31 -12.99
CA ARG A 90 -5.68 4.39 -14.36
C ARG A 90 -6.66 3.85 -15.42
N ARG A 91 -7.44 2.83 -15.06
CA ARG A 91 -8.43 2.21 -15.95
C ARG A 91 -9.81 2.88 -15.94
N GLY A 92 -10.01 3.90 -15.10
CA GLY A 92 -11.32 4.55 -14.97
C GLY A 92 -12.38 3.67 -14.30
N TRP A 93 -11.97 2.84 -13.33
CA TRP A 93 -12.84 1.99 -12.52
C TRP A 93 -13.02 2.57 -11.10
N PRO A 94 -13.82 3.65 -10.92
CA PRO A 94 -13.96 4.34 -9.64
C PRO A 94 -14.66 3.46 -8.59
N PRO A 95 -14.56 3.80 -7.30
CA PRO A 95 -15.37 3.17 -6.26
C PRO A 95 -16.87 3.25 -6.58
N ALA A 96 -17.63 2.24 -6.17
CA ALA A 96 -19.08 2.30 -6.19
C ALA A 96 -19.60 3.43 -5.29
N ALA A 97 -20.78 3.97 -5.56
CA ALA A 97 -21.38 5.03 -4.75
C ALA A 97 -21.44 4.61 -3.26
N GLY A 98 -20.86 5.43 -2.38
CA GLY A 98 -20.76 5.16 -0.94
C GLY A 98 -19.62 4.24 -0.51
N ALA A 99 -18.78 3.75 -1.44
CA ALA A 99 -17.59 2.97 -1.13
C ALA A 99 -16.33 3.87 -1.07
N ALA A 100 -15.47 3.66 -0.08
CA ALA A 100 -14.21 4.39 0.04
C ALA A 100 -13.14 3.88 -0.93
N LEU A 101 -13.19 2.59 -1.30
CA LEU A 101 -12.24 1.93 -2.19
C LEU A 101 -12.98 1.15 -3.28
N PRO A 102 -12.40 1.00 -4.49
CA PRO A 102 -13.03 0.26 -5.58
C PRO A 102 -13.02 -1.27 -5.39
N TYR A 103 -12.08 -1.78 -4.61
CA TYR A 103 -11.88 -3.22 -4.37
C TYR A 103 -11.66 -3.50 -2.89
N VAL A 104 -11.91 -4.75 -2.49
CA VAL A 104 -11.61 -5.29 -1.16
C VAL A 104 -10.80 -6.57 -1.28
N THR A 105 -10.00 -6.85 -0.28
CA THR A 105 -9.23 -8.09 -0.18
C THR A 105 -10.18 -9.28 -0.16
N ALA A 106 -9.96 -10.25 -1.04
CA ALA A 106 -10.69 -11.50 -1.11
C ALA A 106 -9.83 -12.71 -0.71
N GLY A 107 -8.52 -12.57 -0.76
CA GLY A 107 -7.56 -13.58 -0.33
C GLY A 107 -6.16 -13.01 -0.29
N LEU A 108 -5.32 -13.58 0.57
CA LEU A 108 -3.91 -13.21 0.71
C LEU A 108 -3.10 -14.47 1.01
N ASP A 109 -2.40 -14.99 0.01
CA ASP A 109 -1.53 -16.16 0.11
C ASP A 109 -0.12 -15.73 0.50
N VAL A 110 0.20 -15.79 1.80
CA VAL A 110 1.47 -15.27 2.35
C VAL A 110 2.49 -16.39 2.52
N ARG A 111 3.73 -16.11 2.15
CA ARG A 111 4.90 -16.94 2.42
C ARG A 111 5.94 -16.14 3.19
N PHE A 112 6.32 -16.62 4.36
CA PHE A 112 7.41 -16.09 5.16
C PHE A 112 8.70 -16.84 4.76
N LEU A 113 9.60 -16.13 4.10
CA LEU A 113 10.79 -16.75 3.51
C LEU A 113 12.01 -16.68 4.43
N ARG A 114 12.10 -15.60 5.23
CA ARG A 114 13.20 -15.36 6.19
C ARG A 114 12.71 -14.48 7.33
N PRO A 115 13.35 -14.53 8.51
CA PRO A 115 13.07 -13.56 9.58
C PRO A 115 13.20 -12.12 9.04
N THR A 116 12.21 -11.30 9.32
CA THR A 116 12.16 -9.90 8.87
C THR A 116 12.65 -9.01 9.99
N PRO A 117 13.71 -8.21 9.81
CA PRO A 117 14.24 -7.37 10.88
C PRO A 117 13.22 -6.32 11.31
N LEU A 118 13.22 -6.00 12.64
CA LEU A 118 12.23 -5.10 13.23
C LEU A 118 12.56 -3.63 12.96
N PHE A 119 13.83 -3.23 13.09
CA PHE A 119 14.25 -1.82 13.08
C PHE A 119 14.98 -1.39 11.81
N GLU A 120 14.83 -2.15 10.75
CA GLU A 120 15.44 -1.85 9.46
C GLU A 120 14.40 -1.29 8.47
N ALA A 121 14.86 -0.43 7.56
CA ALA A 121 14.03 0.06 6.48
C ALA A 121 13.75 -1.08 5.47
N LEU A 122 12.52 -1.58 5.47
CA LEU A 122 12.07 -2.65 4.59
C LEU A 122 11.58 -2.06 3.28
N GLU A 123 12.08 -2.59 2.16
CA GLU A 123 11.64 -2.23 0.82
C GLU A 123 10.41 -3.07 0.43
N LEU A 124 9.39 -2.43 -0.14
CA LEU A 124 8.20 -3.09 -0.64
C LEU A 124 8.04 -2.85 -2.13
N LEU A 125 7.61 -3.89 -2.83
CA LEU A 125 7.21 -3.83 -4.24
C LEU A 125 5.88 -4.55 -4.41
N ALA A 126 4.91 -3.92 -5.09
CA ALA A 126 3.67 -4.55 -5.50
C ALA A 126 3.46 -4.38 -7.00
N THR A 127 3.11 -5.47 -7.69
CA THR A 127 2.90 -5.52 -9.14
C THR A 127 1.57 -6.16 -9.46
N ILE A 128 0.76 -5.56 -10.31
CA ILE A 128 -0.49 -6.16 -10.80
C ILE A 128 -0.14 -7.24 -11.82
N THR A 129 -0.57 -8.47 -11.55
CA THR A 129 -0.34 -9.64 -12.41
C THR A 129 -1.55 -10.02 -13.25
N ALA A 130 -2.76 -9.69 -12.80
CA ALA A 130 -3.99 -9.83 -13.56
C ALA A 130 -4.99 -8.74 -13.14
N ALA A 131 -5.73 -8.20 -14.11
CA ALA A 131 -6.73 -7.17 -13.85
C ALA A 131 -7.89 -7.24 -14.85
N ASP A 132 -9.08 -7.44 -14.32
CA ASP A 132 -10.36 -7.15 -14.95
C ASP A 132 -11.23 -6.31 -14.00
N GLU A 133 -12.36 -5.77 -14.48
CA GLU A 133 -13.17 -4.87 -13.65
C GLU A 133 -13.80 -5.59 -12.44
N SER A 134 -13.97 -6.90 -12.47
CA SER A 134 -14.54 -7.67 -11.37
C SER A 134 -13.54 -8.05 -10.31
N GLN A 135 -12.27 -8.23 -10.68
CA GLN A 135 -11.20 -8.73 -9.80
C GLN A 135 -9.81 -8.34 -10.30
N MET A 136 -8.87 -8.30 -9.37
CA MET A 136 -7.44 -8.12 -9.66
C MET A 136 -6.60 -9.07 -8.82
N THR A 137 -5.41 -9.38 -9.32
CA THR A 137 -4.38 -10.10 -8.57
C THR A 137 -3.11 -9.27 -8.57
N ALA A 138 -2.47 -9.19 -7.42
CA ALA A 138 -1.20 -8.50 -7.25
C ALA A 138 -0.19 -9.41 -6.55
N ASP A 139 1.04 -9.44 -7.06
CA ASP A 139 2.19 -9.94 -6.34
C ASP A 139 2.75 -8.83 -5.46
N VAL A 140 3.08 -9.15 -4.21
CA VAL A 140 3.63 -8.19 -3.27
C VAL A 140 4.76 -8.80 -2.45
N GLU A 141 5.85 -8.06 -2.32
CA GLU A 141 7.09 -8.54 -1.70
C GLU A 141 7.61 -7.53 -0.67
N ILE A 142 8.15 -8.06 0.43
CA ILE A 142 8.99 -7.32 1.38
C ILE A 142 10.43 -7.80 1.23
N ARG A 143 11.36 -6.85 1.06
CA ARG A 143 12.79 -7.11 0.91
C ARG A 143 13.61 -6.36 1.96
N TRP A 144 14.74 -6.92 2.29
CA TRP A 144 15.79 -6.28 3.06
C TRP A 144 17.14 -6.88 2.70
N ASP A 145 18.16 -6.04 2.58
CA ASP A 145 19.51 -6.45 2.19
C ASP A 145 19.50 -7.27 0.88
N GLY A 146 18.76 -6.80 -0.13
CA GLY A 146 18.64 -7.44 -1.43
C GLY A 146 17.93 -8.80 -1.44
N LYS A 147 17.39 -9.26 -0.29
CA LYS A 147 16.77 -10.59 -0.15
C LYS A 147 15.29 -10.47 0.20
N SER A 148 14.46 -11.28 -0.44
CA SER A 148 13.06 -11.44 -0.09
C SER A 148 12.89 -11.96 1.34
N ARG A 149 12.06 -11.31 2.13
CA ARG A 149 11.71 -11.68 3.52
C ARG A 149 10.35 -12.32 3.58
N ALA A 150 9.38 -11.72 2.91
CA ALA A 150 8.02 -12.23 2.76
C ALA A 150 7.49 -11.88 1.38
N PHE A 151 6.63 -12.74 0.87
CA PHE A 151 5.95 -12.58 -0.41
C PHE A 151 4.49 -12.97 -0.26
N ALA A 152 3.59 -12.30 -0.97
CA ALA A 152 2.21 -12.73 -1.06
C ALA A 152 1.64 -12.56 -2.46
N VAL A 153 0.67 -13.42 -2.79
CA VAL A 153 -0.28 -13.22 -3.87
C VAL A 153 -1.58 -12.69 -3.26
N ALA A 154 -1.95 -11.49 -3.63
CA ALA A 154 -3.14 -10.81 -3.12
C ALA A 154 -4.26 -10.85 -4.15
N HIS A 155 -5.42 -11.37 -3.75
CA HIS A 155 -6.62 -11.45 -4.58
C HIS A 155 -7.62 -10.39 -4.15
N TRP A 156 -8.06 -9.57 -5.10
CA TRP A 156 -8.94 -8.42 -4.89
C TRP A 156 -10.22 -8.57 -5.69
N LYS A 157 -11.36 -8.27 -5.08
CA LYS A 157 -12.66 -8.28 -5.75
C LYS A 157 -13.30 -6.92 -5.72
N ARG A 158 -14.04 -6.59 -6.80
CA ARG A 158 -14.80 -5.37 -6.90
C ARG A 158 -15.70 -5.21 -5.68
N TRP A 159 -15.57 -4.10 -4.95
CA TRP A 159 -16.43 -3.81 -3.81
C TRP A 159 -17.84 -3.48 -4.29
N ARG A 160 -18.83 -4.17 -3.73
CA ARG A 160 -20.26 -3.93 -3.95
C ARG A 160 -20.90 -3.58 -2.62
N VAL A 161 -21.35 -2.33 -2.46
CA VAL A 161 -22.11 -1.93 -1.28
C VAL A 161 -23.42 -2.72 -1.27
N ARG A 162 -23.64 -3.57 -0.27
CA ARG A 162 -24.92 -4.24 -0.09
C ARG A 162 -25.96 -3.17 0.29
N ARG A 163 -27.03 -3.07 -0.51
CA ARG A 163 -28.20 -2.30 -0.07
C ARG A 163 -28.77 -3.00 1.16
N PRO A 164 -29.14 -2.26 2.25
CA PRO A 164 -29.89 -2.86 3.34
C PRO A 164 -31.15 -3.49 2.75
N THR A 165 -31.40 -4.76 3.05
CA THR A 165 -32.70 -5.38 2.78
C THR A 165 -33.74 -4.64 3.63
N PRO A 166 -34.79 -4.07 3.05
CA PRO A 166 -35.90 -3.52 3.85
C PRO A 166 -36.48 -4.65 4.69
N HIS A 167 -36.54 -4.44 6.01
CA HIS A 167 -37.25 -5.33 6.96
C HIS A 167 -38.75 -5.10 6.84
#